data_e77a65594b57b87d08e5e565dbf1dded
#
_entry.id   e77a65594b57b87d08e5e565dbf1dded
#
_cell.length_a   1.000
_cell.length_b   1.000
_cell.length_c   1.000
_cell.angle_alpha   90.00
_cell.angle_beta   90.00
_cell.angle_gamma   90.00
#
_symmetry.space_group_name_H-M   'P 1'
#
loop_
_entity.id
_entity.type
_entity.pdbx_description
1 polymer ?
#
loop_
_entity_poly.entity_id
_entity_poly.type
_entity_poly.pdbx_seq_one_letter_code
_entity_poly.pdbx_strand_id
1 'polypeptide(L)'
;MAFILGENSGGSYTVSDYVDEPELIVDEIVSIVQDAAIENVFYSDDGETTASAIIFKQRVSPFLSESPHEVAEFEEIPTADIRVGDDKVEKAFKIAEGLRVSYEMIKDNRIDLLSRGVEQLANEFLYASARQGLDRVKAATDEHSQVVSATTPWSTVTAEIGQDVLRACAMVSSALVDGDVDDERKAALGYTPDTIVMHPSVWYNIIGNKTIQAAFIGANSGDNPYFKGFQPYKPWGLDVAVSQYVDPKQVFVLQAKKPGGKKFLDRPQVTPLYSPYGDSSIGGATMEYRADIMERSIRALYDPKAVARIQVG
;
A
#
# COMPACT_ATOMS: atom_id res chain seq x y z
N MET A 1 10.61 4.11 -8.82
CA MET A 1 10.34 4.70 -10.14
C MET A 1 10.55 6.19 -10.00
N ALA A 2 11.45 6.79 -10.77
CA ALA A 2 11.44 8.22 -10.95
C ALA A 2 10.12 8.53 -11.65
N PHE A 3 9.39 9.54 -11.18
CA PHE A 3 8.26 10.09 -11.90
C PHE A 3 8.79 10.61 -13.25
N ILE A 4 8.72 9.78 -14.26
CA ILE A 4 8.79 10.23 -15.62
C ILE A 4 7.40 10.79 -15.86
N LEU A 5 7.30 12.12 -15.98
CA LEU A 5 6.18 12.77 -16.63
C LEU A 5 5.85 11.93 -17.87
N GLY A 6 4.64 11.38 -17.91
CA GLY A 6 4.21 10.64 -19.09
C GLY A 6 4.53 11.53 -20.28
N GLU A 7 5.29 11.02 -21.24
CA GLU A 7 5.41 11.61 -22.54
C GLU A 7 4.01 11.59 -23.18
N ASN A 8 3.20 12.58 -22.78
CA ASN A 8 1.99 12.86 -23.50
C ASN A 8 2.39 13.32 -24.88
N SER A 9 1.91 12.61 -25.87
CA SER A 9 2.00 12.91 -27.28
C SER A 9 1.88 14.41 -27.56
N GLY A 10 3.00 15.11 -27.59
CA GLY A 10 3.35 16.30 -28.36
C GLY A 10 2.36 17.44 -28.51
N GLY A 11 1.45 17.71 -27.58
CA GLY A 11 0.61 18.89 -27.55
C GLY A 11 1.03 19.82 -26.41
N SER A 12 1.43 21.03 -26.70
CA SER A 12 1.63 22.10 -25.72
C SER A 12 0.24 22.61 -25.32
N TYR A 13 -0.30 22.13 -24.19
CA TYR A 13 -1.54 22.67 -23.63
C TYR A 13 -1.32 24.09 -23.11
N THR A 14 -2.34 24.93 -23.23
CA THR A 14 -2.39 26.28 -22.63
C THR A 14 -3.30 26.24 -21.40
N VAL A 15 -3.23 27.28 -20.56
CA VAL A 15 -4.15 27.37 -19.40
C VAL A 15 -5.61 27.53 -19.88
N SER A 16 -5.82 28.15 -21.03
CA SER A 16 -7.16 28.23 -21.66
C SER A 16 -7.70 26.83 -21.99
N ASP A 17 -6.87 25.92 -22.44
CA ASP A 17 -7.29 24.55 -22.76
C ASP A 17 -7.80 23.82 -21.49
N TYR A 18 -7.15 24.02 -20.34
CA TYR A 18 -7.61 23.47 -19.05
C TYR A 18 -8.91 24.13 -18.53
N VAL A 19 -9.22 25.34 -18.93
CA VAL A 19 -10.47 26.03 -18.59
C VAL A 19 -11.59 25.62 -19.55
N ASP A 20 -11.26 25.46 -20.84
CA ASP A 20 -12.22 25.11 -21.89
C ASP A 20 -12.49 23.58 -21.88
N GLU A 21 -11.48 22.76 -21.53
CA GLU A 21 -11.57 21.31 -21.38
C GLU A 21 -11.11 20.89 -19.96
N PRO A 22 -11.91 21.19 -18.93
CA PRO A 22 -11.52 20.94 -17.53
C PRO A 22 -11.35 19.47 -17.17
N GLU A 23 -11.78 18.55 -18.02
CA GLU A 23 -11.60 17.10 -17.86
C GLU A 23 -10.13 16.67 -18.01
N LEU A 24 -9.27 17.46 -18.68
CA LEU A 24 -7.85 17.17 -18.83
C LEU A 24 -7.12 17.08 -17.48
N ILE A 25 -7.45 17.95 -16.54
CA ILE A 25 -6.89 17.90 -15.16
C ILE A 25 -7.33 16.62 -14.46
N VAL A 26 -8.57 16.22 -14.65
CA VAL A 26 -9.14 15.02 -14.04
C VAL A 26 -8.37 13.79 -14.47
N ASP A 27 -8.17 13.62 -15.78
CA ASP A 27 -7.49 12.46 -16.35
C ASP A 27 -6.01 12.38 -15.91
N GLU A 28 -5.33 13.53 -15.86
CA GLU A 28 -3.94 13.60 -15.41
C GLU A 28 -3.78 13.17 -13.94
N ILE A 29 -4.60 13.73 -13.04
CA ILE A 29 -4.57 13.37 -11.61
C ILE A 29 -4.94 11.90 -11.41
N VAL A 30 -5.99 11.42 -12.07
CA VAL A 30 -6.46 10.03 -11.92
C VAL A 30 -5.38 9.06 -12.37
N SER A 31 -4.68 9.33 -13.47
CA SER A 31 -3.59 8.47 -13.95
C SER A 31 -2.43 8.39 -12.94
N ILE A 32 -2.01 9.52 -12.37
CA ILE A 32 -0.95 9.57 -11.36
C ILE A 32 -1.36 8.78 -10.11
N VAL A 33 -2.61 8.95 -9.65
CA VAL A 33 -3.11 8.29 -8.43
C VAL A 33 -3.24 6.79 -8.60
N GLN A 34 -3.66 6.29 -9.77
CA GLN A 34 -3.82 4.86 -10.01
C GLN A 34 -2.48 4.12 -10.08
N ASP A 35 -1.48 4.71 -10.72
CA ASP A 35 -0.19 4.05 -10.97
C ASP A 35 0.72 4.02 -9.75
N ALA A 36 0.59 4.97 -8.83
CA ALA A 36 1.52 5.16 -7.71
C ALA A 36 1.04 4.58 -6.37
N ALA A 37 -0.14 3.98 -6.28
CA ALA A 37 -0.74 3.53 -5.03
C ALA A 37 -0.04 2.32 -4.42
N ILE A 38 0.93 2.55 -3.51
CA ILE A 38 1.61 1.48 -2.75
C ILE A 38 0.63 0.64 -1.91
N GLU A 39 -0.53 1.19 -1.56
CA GLU A 39 -1.58 0.48 -0.83
C GLU A 39 -2.05 -0.78 -1.54
N ASN A 40 -2.02 -0.82 -2.87
CA ASN A 40 -2.44 -1.97 -3.67
C ASN A 40 -1.58 -3.22 -3.44
N VAL A 41 -0.43 -3.08 -2.78
CA VAL A 41 0.39 -4.22 -2.34
C VAL A 41 -0.19 -4.86 -1.10
N PHE A 42 -0.75 -4.06 -0.17
CA PHE A 42 -1.29 -4.52 1.10
C PHE A 42 -2.77 -4.90 1.02
N TYR A 43 -3.55 -4.15 0.24
CA TYR A 43 -5.00 -4.27 0.16
C TYR A 43 -5.44 -4.76 -1.21
N SER A 44 -6.35 -5.74 -1.22
CA SER A 44 -7.12 -6.10 -2.41
C SER A 44 -8.21 -5.05 -2.67
N ASP A 45 -8.58 -4.84 -3.93
CA ASP A 45 -9.79 -4.08 -4.27
C ASP A 45 -11.01 -4.99 -4.07
N ASP A 46 -11.79 -4.75 -3.03
CA ASP A 46 -12.99 -5.51 -2.67
C ASP A 46 -14.28 -4.88 -3.24
N GLY A 47 -14.12 -3.96 -4.19
CA GLY A 47 -15.22 -3.31 -4.89
C GLY A 47 -15.87 -2.17 -4.12
N GLU A 48 -17.13 -1.89 -4.45
CA GLU A 48 -17.88 -0.75 -3.93
C GLU A 48 -18.87 -1.17 -2.84
N THR A 49 -19.16 -0.24 -1.93
CA THR A 49 -20.15 -0.42 -0.87
C THR A 49 -20.90 0.88 -0.62
N THR A 50 -22.15 0.76 -0.20
CA THR A 50 -22.96 1.92 0.27
C THR A 50 -22.93 2.07 1.79
N ALA A 51 -22.39 1.07 2.51
CA ALA A 51 -22.35 1.07 3.95
C ALA A 51 -21.22 1.96 4.48
N SER A 52 -21.51 2.85 5.41
CA SER A 52 -20.53 3.71 6.07
C SER A 52 -19.65 2.99 7.10
N ALA A 53 -19.98 1.76 7.44
CA ALA A 53 -19.17 0.87 8.26
C ALA A 53 -19.37 -0.58 7.81
N ILE A 54 -18.34 -1.40 7.93
CA ILE A 54 -18.43 -2.84 7.69
C ILE A 54 -18.07 -3.60 8.95
N ILE A 55 -18.80 -4.69 9.16
CA ILE A 55 -18.47 -5.70 10.18
C ILE A 55 -17.85 -6.85 9.43
N PHE A 56 -16.67 -7.28 9.84
CA PHE A 56 -15.97 -8.42 9.25
C PHE A 56 -15.34 -9.27 10.35
N LYS A 57 -15.03 -10.51 10.01
CA LYS A 57 -14.35 -11.43 10.88
C LYS A 57 -12.91 -11.60 10.41
N GLN A 58 -11.97 -11.47 11.34
CA GLN A 58 -10.58 -11.80 11.04
C GLN A 58 -10.47 -13.30 10.82
N ARG A 59 -9.49 -13.69 10.00
CA ARG A 59 -9.29 -15.08 9.64
C ARG A 59 -8.92 -15.91 10.86
N VAL A 60 -9.62 -17.01 11.02
CA VAL A 60 -9.33 -18.07 11.98
C VAL A 60 -8.75 -19.28 11.28
N SER A 61 -8.45 -20.33 12.05
CA SER A 61 -7.96 -21.59 11.52
C SER A 61 -8.72 -22.04 10.26
N PRO A 62 -8.03 -22.49 9.20
CA PRO A 62 -8.66 -23.06 8.03
C PRO A 62 -9.30 -24.45 8.30
N PHE A 63 -9.15 -24.96 9.51
CA PHE A 63 -9.68 -26.28 9.91
C PHE A 63 -10.90 -26.14 10.80
N LEU A 64 -11.78 -27.14 10.74
CA LEU A 64 -12.95 -27.26 11.62
C LEU A 64 -12.52 -27.51 13.08
N SER A 65 -13.49 -27.43 14.01
CA SER A 65 -13.26 -27.63 15.44
C SER A 65 -12.70 -29.01 15.77
N GLU A 66 -13.13 -30.03 15.03
CA GLU A 66 -12.73 -31.42 15.27
C GLU A 66 -12.08 -32.04 14.04
N SER A 67 -11.28 -33.07 14.28
CA SER A 67 -10.63 -33.86 13.22
C SER A 67 -11.48 -35.04 12.82
N PRO A 68 -11.52 -35.40 11.53
CA PRO A 68 -12.10 -36.66 11.13
C PRO A 68 -11.36 -37.84 11.79
N HIS A 69 -12.10 -38.84 12.22
CA HIS A 69 -11.58 -40.11 12.74
C HIS A 69 -12.22 -41.27 11.98
N GLU A 70 -11.65 -42.48 12.19
CA GLU A 70 -12.20 -43.70 11.60
C GLU A 70 -13.58 -43.98 12.22
N VAL A 71 -14.56 -44.22 11.36
CA VAL A 71 -15.95 -44.54 11.73
C VAL A 71 -16.22 -45.98 11.41
N ALA A 72 -16.78 -46.71 12.34
CA ALA A 72 -17.15 -48.10 12.14
C ALA A 72 -18.40 -48.24 11.25
N GLU A 73 -18.62 -49.43 10.73
CA GLU A 73 -19.84 -49.72 9.94
C GLU A 73 -21.10 -49.50 10.80
N PHE A 74 -22.03 -48.64 10.33
CA PHE A 74 -23.25 -48.20 11.03
C PHE A 74 -23.02 -47.20 12.19
N GLU A 75 -21.84 -46.71 12.40
CA GLU A 75 -21.60 -45.62 13.38
C GLU A 75 -22.02 -44.26 12.82
N GLU A 76 -22.47 -43.35 13.67
CA GLU A 76 -22.83 -41.99 13.31
C GLU A 76 -21.61 -41.19 12.86
N ILE A 77 -21.71 -40.53 11.69
CA ILE A 77 -20.65 -39.65 11.18
C ILE A 77 -20.49 -38.44 12.12
N PRO A 78 -19.32 -38.17 12.68
CA PRO A 78 -19.10 -37.05 13.56
C PRO A 78 -19.27 -35.72 12.82
N THR A 79 -19.88 -34.75 13.48
CA THR A 79 -20.06 -33.39 12.95
C THR A 79 -19.16 -32.44 13.70
N ALA A 80 -18.52 -31.52 12.96
CA ALA A 80 -17.65 -30.50 13.51
C ALA A 80 -18.16 -29.10 13.21
N ASP A 81 -17.99 -28.19 14.15
CA ASP A 81 -18.43 -26.80 14.01
C ASP A 81 -17.42 -25.95 13.23
N ILE A 82 -17.95 -24.93 12.54
CA ILE A 82 -17.13 -23.91 11.87
C ILE A 82 -16.57 -22.96 12.93
N ARG A 83 -15.25 -22.79 12.94
CA ARG A 83 -14.60 -21.77 13.78
C ARG A 83 -14.85 -20.40 13.20
N VAL A 84 -15.31 -19.47 14.04
CA VAL A 84 -15.65 -18.11 13.65
C VAL A 84 -14.82 -17.14 14.49
N GLY A 85 -14.12 -16.21 13.85
CA GLY A 85 -13.35 -15.16 14.52
C GLY A 85 -14.23 -14.06 15.11
N ASP A 86 -13.59 -13.21 15.90
CA ASP A 86 -14.24 -12.06 16.52
C ASP A 86 -14.70 -11.04 15.47
N ASP A 87 -15.81 -10.38 15.76
CA ASP A 87 -16.32 -9.32 14.92
C ASP A 87 -15.45 -8.06 15.09
N LYS A 88 -14.90 -7.58 13.98
CA LYS A 88 -14.21 -6.29 13.91
C LYS A 88 -15.07 -5.32 13.10
N VAL A 89 -15.05 -4.06 13.50
CA VAL A 89 -15.82 -3.00 12.84
C VAL A 89 -14.87 -1.95 12.30
N GLU A 90 -14.94 -1.71 11.00
CA GLU A 90 -14.21 -0.61 10.36
C GLU A 90 -15.18 0.40 9.76
N LYS A 91 -14.87 1.70 10.00
CA LYS A 91 -15.67 2.81 9.51
C LYS A 91 -15.04 3.44 8.27
N ALA A 92 -15.91 3.93 7.41
CA ALA A 92 -15.50 4.74 6.27
C ALA A 92 -14.85 6.04 6.75
N PHE A 93 -13.83 6.46 6.04
CA PHE A 93 -13.27 7.80 6.19
C PHE A 93 -13.14 8.45 4.82
N LYS A 94 -13.09 9.77 4.83
CA LYS A 94 -12.95 10.61 3.65
C LYS A 94 -11.58 11.27 3.65
N ILE A 95 -10.86 11.14 2.53
CA ILE A 95 -9.69 11.94 2.22
C ILE A 95 -10.13 12.93 1.15
N ALA A 96 -9.81 14.20 1.31
CA ALA A 96 -10.13 15.23 0.34
C ALA A 96 -9.11 16.37 0.45
N GLU A 97 -8.71 16.91 -0.69
CA GLU A 97 -7.81 18.05 -0.82
C GLU A 97 -8.27 18.91 -1.99
N GLY A 98 -7.98 20.21 -1.98
CA GLY A 98 -8.36 21.13 -3.04
C GLY A 98 -7.21 22.01 -3.49
N LEU A 99 -7.01 22.11 -4.80
CA LEU A 99 -6.09 23.05 -5.44
C LEU A 99 -6.81 24.38 -5.69
N ARG A 100 -6.18 25.47 -5.28
CA ARG A 100 -6.64 26.83 -5.56
C ARG A 100 -5.81 27.46 -6.65
N VAL A 101 -6.48 27.99 -7.67
CA VAL A 101 -5.86 28.69 -8.81
C VAL A 101 -6.42 30.10 -8.86
N SER A 102 -5.57 31.11 -8.83
CA SER A 102 -6.03 32.50 -8.92
C SER A 102 -6.47 32.85 -10.33
N TYR A 103 -7.38 33.81 -10.43
CA TYR A 103 -7.82 34.36 -11.70
C TYR A 103 -6.67 34.92 -12.55
N GLU A 104 -5.68 35.55 -11.88
CA GLU A 104 -4.49 36.09 -12.53
C GLU A 104 -3.60 35.00 -13.11
N MET A 105 -3.48 33.84 -12.45
CA MET A 105 -2.69 32.71 -12.96
C MET A 105 -3.25 32.20 -14.30
N ILE A 106 -4.58 32.17 -14.42
CA ILE A 106 -5.26 31.78 -15.65
C ILE A 106 -5.09 32.87 -16.73
N LYS A 107 -5.34 34.13 -16.37
CA LYS A 107 -5.29 35.26 -17.30
C LYS A 107 -3.88 35.52 -17.86
N ASP A 108 -2.85 35.32 -17.02
CA ASP A 108 -1.44 35.46 -17.39
C ASP A 108 -0.86 34.20 -18.07
N ASN A 109 -1.69 33.17 -18.30
CA ASN A 109 -1.31 31.89 -18.92
C ASN A 109 -0.11 31.23 -18.23
N ARG A 110 -0.12 31.14 -16.89
CA ARG A 110 0.95 30.52 -16.10
C ARG A 110 0.79 29.00 -15.98
N ILE A 111 0.89 28.33 -17.12
CA ILE A 111 0.67 26.89 -17.22
C ILE A 111 1.61 26.07 -16.33
N ASP A 112 2.89 26.49 -16.19
CA ASP A 112 3.88 25.79 -15.36
C ASP A 112 3.46 25.72 -13.90
N LEU A 113 2.78 26.76 -13.38
CA LEU A 113 2.30 26.78 -12.00
C LEU A 113 1.07 25.89 -11.82
N LEU A 114 0.21 25.83 -12.82
CA LEU A 114 -0.99 24.98 -12.79
C LEU A 114 -0.59 23.49 -12.82
N SER A 115 0.24 23.07 -13.77
CA SER A 115 0.72 21.67 -13.86
C SER A 115 1.43 21.24 -12.59
N ARG A 116 2.30 22.07 -12.02
CA ARG A 116 2.95 21.78 -10.72
C ARG A 116 1.95 21.67 -9.59
N GLY A 117 0.90 22.50 -9.59
CA GLY A 117 -0.17 22.43 -8.60
C GLY A 117 -0.94 21.11 -8.67
N VAL A 118 -1.22 20.64 -9.88
CA VAL A 118 -1.88 19.35 -10.14
C VAL A 118 -1.03 18.19 -9.65
N GLU A 119 0.27 18.17 -9.99
CA GLU A 119 1.20 17.16 -9.48
C GLU A 119 1.32 17.16 -7.94
N GLN A 120 1.37 18.36 -7.33
CA GLN A 120 1.42 18.49 -5.89
C GLN A 120 0.15 17.97 -5.22
N LEU A 121 -1.02 18.27 -5.76
CA LEU A 121 -2.30 17.79 -5.27
C LEU A 121 -2.37 16.26 -5.32
N ALA A 122 -1.97 15.66 -6.45
CA ALA A 122 -1.96 14.20 -6.61
C ALA A 122 -0.98 13.53 -5.63
N ASN A 123 0.23 14.09 -5.46
CA ASN A 123 1.24 13.56 -4.55
C ASN A 123 0.81 13.67 -3.08
N GLU A 124 0.21 14.78 -2.67
CA GLU A 124 -0.29 14.95 -1.29
C GLU A 124 -1.44 13.99 -0.99
N PHE A 125 -2.35 13.81 -1.94
CA PHE A 125 -3.43 12.84 -1.83
C PHE A 125 -2.89 11.41 -1.69
N LEU A 126 -1.92 11.01 -2.53
CA LEU A 126 -1.26 9.71 -2.46
C LEU A 126 -0.55 9.49 -1.12
N TYR A 127 0.15 10.52 -0.64
CA TYR A 127 0.82 10.47 0.66
C TYR A 127 -0.18 10.26 1.80
N ALA A 128 -1.26 11.02 1.82
CA ALA A 128 -2.30 10.90 2.84
C ALA A 128 -2.97 9.51 2.82
N SER A 129 -3.27 9.00 1.61
CA SER A 129 -3.85 7.67 1.42
C SER A 129 -2.90 6.58 1.89
N ALA A 130 -1.66 6.58 1.40
CA ALA A 130 -0.63 5.61 1.76
C ALA A 130 -0.35 5.60 3.27
N ARG A 131 -0.23 6.77 3.89
CA ARG A 131 0.00 6.90 5.33
C ARG A 131 -1.11 6.26 6.14
N GLN A 132 -2.37 6.52 5.80
CA GLN A 132 -3.50 5.90 6.50
C GLN A 132 -3.51 4.38 6.37
N GLY A 133 -3.23 3.85 5.18
CA GLY A 133 -3.12 2.41 4.96
C GLY A 133 -1.98 1.79 5.75
N LEU A 134 -0.79 2.38 5.69
CA LEU A 134 0.40 1.90 6.37
C LEU A 134 0.29 2.01 7.91
N ASP A 135 -0.31 3.08 8.44
CA ASP A 135 -0.52 3.23 9.89
C ASP A 135 -1.42 2.12 10.45
N ARG A 136 -2.44 1.69 9.68
CA ARG A 136 -3.29 0.54 10.06
C ARG A 136 -2.52 -0.78 10.03
N VAL A 137 -1.73 -1.03 8.99
CA VAL A 137 -0.87 -2.20 8.90
C VAL A 137 0.13 -2.22 10.05
N LYS A 138 0.72 -1.07 10.38
CA LYS A 138 1.64 -0.93 11.52
C LYS A 138 0.95 -1.28 12.83
N ALA A 139 -0.22 -0.70 13.09
CA ALA A 139 -0.99 -0.98 14.31
C ALA A 139 -1.33 -2.48 14.42
N ALA A 140 -1.75 -3.12 13.33
CA ALA A 140 -2.05 -4.54 13.30
C ALA A 140 -0.80 -5.42 13.53
N THR A 141 0.36 -5.07 12.96
CA THR A 141 1.61 -5.79 13.22
C THR A 141 2.05 -5.67 14.68
N ASP A 142 1.80 -4.53 15.33
CA ASP A 142 2.07 -4.34 16.76
C ASP A 142 1.09 -5.16 17.62
N GLU A 143 -0.21 -5.14 17.31
CA GLU A 143 -1.26 -5.90 18.02
C GLU A 143 -0.98 -7.41 18.01
N HIS A 144 -0.59 -7.94 16.84
CA HIS A 144 -0.36 -9.38 16.65
C HIS A 144 1.10 -9.82 16.82
N SER A 145 1.96 -8.95 17.36
CA SER A 145 3.39 -9.25 17.58
C SER A 145 4.15 -9.68 16.31
N GLN A 146 3.74 -9.18 15.14
CA GLN A 146 4.37 -9.45 13.85
C GLN A 146 5.51 -8.45 13.57
N VAL A 147 6.40 -8.25 14.55
CA VAL A 147 7.48 -7.27 14.49
C VAL A 147 8.84 -7.96 14.72
N VAL A 148 9.75 -7.75 13.79
CA VAL A 148 11.15 -8.19 13.88
C VAL A 148 12.01 -6.96 14.08
N SER A 149 12.79 -6.93 15.17
CA SER A 149 13.83 -5.90 15.33
C SER A 149 15.09 -6.34 14.61
N ALA A 150 15.66 -5.46 13.78
CA ALA A 150 16.94 -5.73 13.15
C ALA A 150 18.05 -5.93 14.20
N THR A 151 18.90 -6.89 13.98
CA THR A 151 20.03 -7.19 14.88
C THR A 151 21.04 -6.04 14.89
N THR A 152 21.23 -5.42 13.73
CA THR A 152 22.11 -4.27 13.52
C THR A 152 21.38 -3.28 12.61
N PRO A 153 21.52 -1.95 12.79
CA PRO A 153 20.93 -0.99 11.87
C PRO A 153 21.35 -1.27 10.42
N TRP A 154 20.38 -1.29 9.51
CA TRP A 154 20.64 -1.64 8.09
C TRP A 154 21.44 -0.59 7.34
N SER A 155 21.65 0.58 7.93
CA SER A 155 22.62 1.58 7.48
C SER A 155 24.08 1.12 7.62
N THR A 156 24.33 0.08 8.45
CA THR A 156 25.66 -0.49 8.66
C THR A 156 26.02 -1.43 7.50
N VAL A 157 27.20 -1.23 6.91
CA VAL A 157 27.65 -1.98 5.71
C VAL A 157 27.79 -3.49 5.94
N THR A 158 27.92 -3.93 7.19
CA THR A 158 28.06 -5.33 7.62
C THR A 158 26.82 -5.88 8.29
N ALA A 159 25.65 -5.19 8.18
CA ALA A 159 24.40 -5.68 8.78
C ALA A 159 23.97 -7.02 8.17
N GLU A 160 23.42 -7.88 9.02
CA GLU A 160 22.92 -9.21 8.61
C GLU A 160 21.48 -9.12 8.05
N ILE A 161 21.30 -8.29 7.04
CA ILE A 161 19.99 -7.99 6.44
C ILE A 161 19.24 -9.26 6.00
N GLY A 162 19.98 -10.21 5.40
CA GLY A 162 19.40 -11.48 4.94
C GLY A 162 18.76 -12.29 6.06
N GLN A 163 19.38 -12.33 7.23
CA GLN A 163 18.82 -13.07 8.38
C GLN A 163 17.57 -12.39 8.94
N ASP A 164 17.55 -11.05 8.99
CA ASP A 164 16.38 -10.30 9.45
C ASP A 164 15.18 -10.52 8.51
N VAL A 165 15.41 -10.51 7.18
CA VAL A 165 14.38 -10.81 6.19
C VAL A 165 13.89 -12.25 6.31
N LEU A 166 14.79 -13.22 6.44
CA LEU A 166 14.40 -14.62 6.61
C LEU A 166 13.61 -14.85 7.90
N ARG A 167 13.94 -14.12 9.00
CA ARG A 167 13.13 -14.16 10.24
C ARG A 167 11.73 -13.61 10.01
N ALA A 168 11.59 -12.52 9.25
CA ALA A 168 10.27 -11.98 8.91
C ALA A 168 9.49 -12.95 8.01
N CYS A 169 10.14 -13.57 7.02
CA CYS A 169 9.51 -14.60 6.19
C CYS A 169 9.04 -15.79 7.02
N ALA A 170 9.89 -16.26 7.95
CA ALA A 170 9.54 -17.35 8.85
C ALA A 170 8.35 -16.96 9.74
N MET A 171 8.32 -15.74 10.27
CA MET A 171 7.21 -15.24 11.11
C MET A 171 5.88 -15.23 10.34
N VAL A 172 5.87 -14.82 9.08
CA VAL A 172 4.67 -14.87 8.23
C VAL A 172 4.27 -16.29 7.90
N SER A 173 5.24 -17.13 7.51
CA SER A 173 4.94 -18.52 7.09
C SER A 173 4.54 -19.44 8.25
N SER A 174 5.07 -19.20 9.45
CA SER A 174 4.74 -19.94 10.66
C SER A 174 3.65 -19.26 11.50
N ALA A 175 2.94 -18.27 10.96
CA ALA A 175 1.90 -17.57 11.68
C ALA A 175 0.81 -18.54 12.14
N LEU A 176 0.53 -18.53 13.43
CA LEU A 176 -0.49 -19.36 14.06
C LEU A 176 -1.75 -18.55 14.35
N VAL A 177 -2.86 -19.24 14.41
CA VAL A 177 -4.14 -18.67 14.85
C VAL A 177 -4.04 -18.22 16.32
N ASP A 178 -4.74 -17.12 16.65
CA ASP A 178 -4.96 -16.75 18.04
C ASP A 178 -6.03 -17.66 18.65
N GLY A 179 -5.74 -18.24 19.81
CA GLY A 179 -6.65 -19.11 20.54
C GLY A 179 -6.13 -20.53 20.73
N ASP A 180 -6.84 -21.29 21.55
CA ASP A 180 -6.49 -22.65 21.91
C ASP A 180 -6.84 -23.61 20.77
N VAL A 181 -5.83 -24.14 20.10
CA VAL A 181 -5.97 -25.19 19.08
C VAL A 181 -5.15 -26.38 19.54
N ASP A 182 -5.82 -27.48 19.83
CA ASP A 182 -5.22 -28.71 20.40
C ASP A 182 -4.08 -29.29 19.55
N ASP A 183 -4.05 -29.01 18.26
CA ASP A 183 -3.02 -29.47 17.32
C ASP A 183 -2.33 -28.26 16.65
N GLU A 184 -1.04 -28.02 16.96
CA GLU A 184 -0.24 -26.94 16.38
C GLU A 184 -0.21 -26.94 14.84
N ARG A 185 -0.33 -28.10 14.20
CA ARG A 185 -0.39 -28.20 12.72
C ARG A 185 -1.65 -27.60 12.16
N LYS A 186 -2.75 -27.64 12.92
CA LYS A 186 -4.04 -27.02 12.54
C LYS A 186 -4.10 -25.54 12.89
N ALA A 187 -3.19 -25.07 13.73
CA ALA A 187 -3.10 -23.66 14.07
C ALA A 187 -2.44 -22.83 12.96
N ALA A 188 -1.69 -23.45 12.03
CA ALA A 188 -0.98 -22.74 10.97
C ALA A 188 -1.93 -22.09 9.96
N LEU A 189 -1.72 -20.79 9.71
CA LEU A 189 -2.52 -20.01 8.74
C LEU A 189 -2.06 -20.23 7.30
N GLY A 190 -0.84 -20.72 7.08
CA GLY A 190 -0.33 -21.12 5.75
C GLY A 190 -0.05 -19.96 4.81
N TYR A 191 0.41 -18.82 5.31
CA TYR A 191 0.80 -17.70 4.46
C TYR A 191 2.16 -17.95 3.80
N THR A 192 2.31 -17.42 2.58
CA THR A 192 3.56 -17.50 1.82
C THR A 192 3.99 -16.09 1.45
N PRO A 193 5.04 -15.54 2.10
CA PRO A 193 5.53 -14.21 1.76
C PRO A 193 6.09 -14.21 0.35
N ASP A 194 5.69 -13.23 -0.44
CA ASP A 194 6.08 -13.05 -1.84
C ASP A 194 6.62 -11.65 -2.14
N THR A 195 6.34 -10.68 -1.26
CA THR A 195 6.65 -9.27 -1.50
C THR A 195 7.33 -8.62 -0.30
N ILE A 196 8.30 -7.77 -0.59
CA ILE A 196 8.97 -6.90 0.38
C ILE A 196 8.76 -5.44 0.00
N VAL A 197 8.31 -4.63 0.95
CA VAL A 197 8.01 -3.20 0.76
C VAL A 197 8.94 -2.36 1.62
N MET A 198 9.58 -1.36 1.01
CA MET A 198 10.57 -0.53 1.69
C MET A 198 10.70 0.87 1.10
N HIS A 199 11.36 1.75 1.86
CA HIS A 199 11.76 3.07 1.39
C HIS A 199 12.99 2.98 0.44
N PRO A 200 13.15 3.88 -0.55
CA PRO A 200 14.30 3.89 -1.45
C PRO A 200 15.66 3.90 -0.75
N SER A 201 15.81 4.64 0.34
CA SER A 201 17.08 4.69 1.11
C SER A 201 17.47 3.33 1.67
N VAL A 202 16.49 2.52 2.12
CA VAL A 202 16.73 1.17 2.62
C VAL A 202 17.15 0.24 1.50
N TRP A 203 16.56 0.39 0.32
CA TRP A 203 16.96 -0.36 -0.87
C TRP A 203 18.43 -0.13 -1.23
N TYR A 204 18.88 1.13 -1.21
CA TYR A 204 20.29 1.43 -1.44
C TYR A 204 21.21 0.87 -0.36
N ASN A 205 20.78 0.82 0.91
CA ASN A 205 21.52 0.17 1.97
C ASN A 205 21.66 -1.34 1.73
N ILE A 206 20.63 -2.01 1.22
CA ILE A 206 20.67 -3.43 0.83
C ILE A 206 21.70 -3.65 -0.29
N ILE A 207 21.65 -2.85 -1.36
CA ILE A 207 22.59 -2.96 -2.48
C ILE A 207 24.03 -2.68 -2.02
N GLY A 208 24.23 -1.70 -1.13
CA GLY A 208 25.54 -1.32 -0.59
C GLY A 208 26.11 -2.29 0.45
N ASN A 209 25.34 -3.28 0.91
CA ASN A 209 25.75 -4.20 1.96
C ASN A 209 26.82 -5.18 1.47
N LYS A 210 27.98 -5.24 2.18
CA LYS A 210 29.11 -6.10 1.80
C LYS A 210 28.79 -7.58 1.81
N THR A 211 27.96 -8.04 2.73
CA THR A 211 27.57 -9.45 2.83
C THR A 211 26.75 -9.88 1.61
N ILE A 212 25.83 -9.02 1.16
CA ILE A 212 25.03 -9.26 -0.04
C ILE A 212 25.91 -9.20 -1.28
N GLN A 213 26.78 -8.19 -1.40
CA GLN A 213 27.73 -8.08 -2.51
C GLN A 213 28.65 -9.31 -2.58
N ALA A 214 29.16 -9.79 -1.46
CA ALA A 214 30.02 -10.98 -1.41
C ALA A 214 29.32 -12.25 -1.88
N ALA A 215 28.02 -12.39 -1.64
CA ALA A 215 27.25 -13.52 -2.12
C ALA A 215 27.17 -13.59 -3.69
N PHE A 216 27.37 -12.46 -4.37
CA PHE A 216 27.40 -12.39 -5.84
C PHE A 216 28.81 -12.51 -6.43
N ILE A 217 29.87 -12.56 -5.59
CA ILE A 217 31.24 -12.77 -6.04
C ILE A 217 31.41 -14.25 -6.39
N GLY A 218 31.44 -14.55 -7.69
CA GLY A 218 31.57 -15.94 -8.20
C GLY A 218 30.39 -16.45 -9.01
N ALA A 219 29.21 -15.84 -8.89
CA ALA A 219 28.14 -15.92 -9.90
C ALA A 219 28.38 -14.86 -10.98
N ASN A 220 27.65 -14.92 -12.10
CA ASN A 220 27.79 -13.95 -13.19
C ASN A 220 27.79 -12.52 -12.66
N SER A 221 28.93 -11.82 -12.77
CA SER A 221 29.07 -10.43 -12.30
C SER A 221 28.04 -9.46 -12.93
N GLY A 222 27.50 -9.81 -14.10
CA GLY A 222 26.42 -9.09 -14.76
C GLY A 222 25.07 -9.10 -14.01
N ASP A 223 24.87 -10.03 -13.09
CA ASP A 223 23.62 -10.13 -12.31
C ASP A 223 23.70 -9.44 -10.94
N ASN A 224 24.85 -8.87 -10.59
CA ASN A 224 25.04 -8.19 -9.32
C ASN A 224 24.15 -6.93 -9.24
N PRO A 225 23.29 -6.80 -8.22
CA PRO A 225 22.42 -5.64 -8.02
C PRO A 225 23.17 -4.30 -7.92
N TYR A 226 24.40 -4.32 -7.49
CA TYR A 226 25.26 -3.13 -7.41
C TYR A 226 25.46 -2.46 -8.79
N PHE A 227 25.54 -3.27 -9.87
CA PHE A 227 25.69 -2.77 -11.23
C PHE A 227 24.36 -2.56 -11.94
N LYS A 228 23.31 -3.31 -11.57
CA LYS A 228 21.99 -3.24 -12.19
C LYS A 228 21.08 -2.18 -11.56
N GLY A 229 21.38 -1.74 -10.35
CA GLY A 229 20.59 -0.73 -9.64
C GLY A 229 19.14 -1.15 -9.39
N PHE A 230 18.18 -0.36 -9.84
CA PHE A 230 16.74 -0.57 -9.67
C PHE A 230 16.09 -1.58 -10.63
N GLN A 231 16.86 -2.34 -11.38
CA GLN A 231 16.26 -3.36 -12.26
C GLN A 231 15.60 -4.48 -11.45
N PRO A 232 14.64 -5.24 -12.04
CA PRO A 232 13.86 -6.24 -11.30
C PRO A 232 14.79 -7.34 -10.76
N TYR A 233 15.21 -7.15 -9.54
CA TYR A 233 15.97 -8.09 -8.75
C TYR A 233 15.04 -8.62 -7.65
N LYS A 234 14.96 -9.94 -7.50
CA LYS A 234 14.16 -10.61 -6.48
C LYS A 234 15.07 -11.17 -5.39
N PRO A 235 15.50 -10.34 -4.42
CA PRO A 235 16.28 -10.83 -3.30
C PRO A 235 15.43 -11.80 -2.49
N TRP A 236 16.02 -12.92 -2.10
CA TRP A 236 15.34 -13.99 -1.34
C TRP A 236 14.06 -14.55 -2.02
N GLY A 237 13.89 -14.35 -3.32
CA GLY A 237 12.69 -14.78 -4.06
C GLY A 237 11.49 -13.83 -3.91
N LEU A 238 11.64 -12.69 -3.23
CA LEU A 238 10.59 -11.72 -2.99
C LEU A 238 10.54 -10.65 -4.08
N ASP A 239 9.34 -10.24 -4.45
CA ASP A 239 9.12 -9.06 -5.28
C ASP A 239 9.38 -7.79 -4.46
N VAL A 240 10.13 -6.85 -5.02
CA VAL A 240 10.52 -5.61 -4.33
C VAL A 240 9.61 -4.47 -4.75
N ALA A 241 8.87 -3.93 -3.79
CA ALA A 241 8.10 -2.70 -3.94
C ALA A 241 8.80 -1.57 -3.17
N VAL A 242 9.21 -0.53 -3.89
CA VAL A 242 9.91 0.61 -3.31
C VAL A 242 9.02 1.84 -3.42
N SER A 243 8.78 2.51 -2.29
CA SER A 243 7.99 3.74 -2.26
C SER A 243 8.54 4.73 -1.25
N GLN A 244 8.58 6.00 -1.63
CA GLN A 244 8.97 7.11 -0.75
C GLN A 244 7.96 7.38 0.38
N TYR A 245 6.77 6.81 0.30
CA TYR A 245 5.72 6.97 1.32
C TYR A 245 5.90 6.02 2.51
N VAL A 246 6.79 5.04 2.41
CA VAL A 246 7.14 4.12 3.50
C VAL A 246 8.17 4.79 4.42
N ASP A 247 8.01 4.62 5.73
CA ASP A 247 8.98 5.11 6.71
C ASP A 247 10.36 4.44 6.48
N PRO A 248 11.47 5.23 6.35
CA PRO A 248 12.81 4.68 6.16
C PRO A 248 13.29 3.77 7.31
N LYS A 249 12.61 3.75 8.45
CA LYS A 249 12.93 2.87 9.59
C LYS A 249 12.14 1.56 9.57
N GLN A 250 11.31 1.34 8.56
CA GLN A 250 10.41 0.19 8.50
C GLN A 250 10.49 -0.50 7.15
N VAL A 251 10.47 -1.83 7.20
CA VAL A 251 10.35 -2.70 6.03
C VAL A 251 9.23 -3.69 6.29
N PHE A 252 8.40 -3.95 5.31
CA PHE A 252 7.31 -4.91 5.42
C PHE A 252 7.58 -6.11 4.52
N VAL A 253 7.41 -7.31 5.05
CA VAL A 253 7.43 -8.57 4.33
C VAL A 253 6.05 -9.17 4.41
N LEU A 254 5.43 -9.47 3.28
CA LEU A 254 4.03 -9.87 3.23
C LEU A 254 3.71 -10.79 2.06
N GLN A 255 2.54 -11.40 2.12
CA GLN A 255 1.88 -11.98 0.96
C GLN A 255 1.03 -10.89 0.32
N ALA A 256 1.34 -10.50 -0.94
CA ALA A 256 0.67 -9.39 -1.61
C ALA A 256 -0.86 -9.55 -1.65
N LYS A 257 -1.58 -8.43 -1.43
CA LYS A 257 -3.05 -8.34 -1.45
C LYS A 257 -3.78 -9.25 -0.46
N LYS A 258 -3.05 -9.88 0.46
CA LYS A 258 -3.62 -10.81 1.43
C LYS A 258 -3.96 -10.16 2.77
N PRO A 259 -3.17 -9.20 3.30
CA PRO A 259 -3.41 -8.65 4.62
C PRO A 259 -4.78 -8.01 4.78
N GLY A 260 -5.29 -7.33 3.75
CA GLY A 260 -6.57 -6.65 3.84
C GLY A 260 -7.27 -6.40 2.52
N GLY A 261 -8.45 -5.79 2.62
CA GLY A 261 -9.24 -5.33 1.49
C GLY A 261 -9.64 -3.87 1.64
N LYS A 262 -9.69 -3.18 0.52
CA LYS A 262 -10.16 -1.80 0.41
C LYS A 262 -11.51 -1.79 -0.31
N LYS A 263 -12.54 -1.28 0.37
CA LYS A 263 -13.87 -1.07 -0.21
C LYS A 263 -14.11 0.42 -0.40
N PHE A 264 -14.61 0.78 -1.56
CA PHE A 264 -14.89 2.16 -1.90
C PHE A 264 -16.37 2.50 -1.68
N LEU A 265 -16.64 3.61 -0.99
CA LEU A 265 -17.94 4.27 -1.04
C LEU A 265 -17.97 5.22 -2.23
N ASP A 266 -16.89 5.99 -2.38
CA ASP A 266 -16.63 6.82 -3.54
C ASP A 266 -15.18 6.59 -3.95
N ARG A 267 -14.94 6.11 -5.18
CA ARG A 267 -13.59 5.98 -5.74
C ARG A 267 -12.94 7.35 -5.83
N PRO A 268 -11.61 7.44 -5.97
CA PRO A 268 -10.95 8.72 -6.17
C PRO A 268 -11.64 9.49 -7.30
N GLN A 269 -12.16 10.64 -6.95
CA GLN A 269 -12.87 11.53 -7.87
C GLN A 269 -12.21 12.90 -7.83
N VAL A 270 -12.01 13.48 -9.01
CA VAL A 270 -11.47 14.83 -9.18
C VAL A 270 -12.54 15.70 -9.80
N THR A 271 -12.74 16.89 -9.24
CA THR A 271 -13.65 17.87 -9.86
C THR A 271 -12.91 18.63 -10.95
N PRO A 272 -13.55 18.95 -12.08
CA PRO A 272 -13.00 19.93 -13.00
C PRO A 272 -12.83 21.29 -12.32
N LEU A 273 -12.07 22.20 -12.92
CA LEU A 273 -11.93 23.56 -12.40
C LEU A 273 -13.30 24.24 -12.33
N TYR A 274 -13.66 24.69 -11.14
CA TYR A 274 -14.92 25.40 -10.91
C TYR A 274 -14.69 26.68 -10.11
N SER A 275 -15.58 27.66 -10.28
CA SER A 275 -15.59 28.84 -9.41
C SER A 275 -16.45 28.60 -8.19
N PRO A 276 -15.90 28.70 -6.96
CA PRO A 276 -16.66 28.49 -5.73
C PRO A 276 -17.71 29.59 -5.47
N TYR A 277 -17.67 30.68 -6.21
CA TYR A 277 -18.55 31.87 -6.05
C TYR A 277 -19.52 32.05 -7.21
N GLY A 278 -19.79 31.05 -8.04
CA GLY A 278 -20.72 31.08 -9.16
C GLY A 278 -20.03 30.96 -10.52
N ASP A 279 -20.74 31.34 -11.62
CA ASP A 279 -20.28 31.15 -12.99
C ASP A 279 -19.04 31.99 -13.38
N SER A 280 -18.61 32.90 -12.51
CA SER A 280 -17.46 33.77 -12.75
C SER A 280 -16.53 33.75 -11.55
N SER A 281 -15.23 33.59 -11.81
CA SER A 281 -14.18 33.75 -10.80
C SER A 281 -13.93 35.22 -10.41
N ILE A 282 -14.59 36.16 -11.08
CA ILE A 282 -14.52 37.61 -10.81
C ILE A 282 -15.58 37.96 -9.77
N GLY A 283 -15.11 38.39 -8.59
CA GLY A 283 -15.97 38.73 -7.45
C GLY A 283 -15.85 37.74 -6.30
N GLY A 284 -16.57 37.99 -5.21
CA GLY A 284 -16.46 37.20 -3.98
C GLY A 284 -15.27 37.59 -3.10
N ALA A 285 -15.00 36.81 -2.04
CA ALA A 285 -13.92 37.09 -1.11
C ALA A 285 -12.52 36.90 -1.73
N THR A 286 -12.39 35.97 -2.69
CA THR A 286 -11.17 35.65 -3.43
C THR A 286 -11.53 35.37 -4.88
N MET A 287 -10.81 35.97 -5.84
CA MET A 287 -10.98 35.67 -7.27
C MET A 287 -10.21 34.38 -7.58
N GLU A 288 -10.90 33.23 -7.48
CA GLU A 288 -10.25 31.90 -7.59
C GLU A 288 -11.09 30.89 -8.33
N TYR A 289 -10.38 29.93 -8.91
CA TYR A 289 -10.89 28.63 -9.33
C TYR A 289 -10.40 27.55 -8.39
N ARG A 290 -11.12 26.43 -8.31
CA ARG A 290 -10.74 25.27 -7.51
C ARG A 290 -10.89 24.00 -8.30
N ALA A 291 -10.00 23.04 -8.01
CA ALA A 291 -10.15 21.63 -8.36
C ALA A 291 -9.97 20.83 -7.09
N ASP A 292 -10.90 19.96 -6.76
CA ASP A 292 -10.87 19.16 -5.54
C ASP A 292 -10.74 17.66 -5.90
N ILE A 293 -9.91 16.95 -5.14
CA ILE A 293 -9.84 15.48 -5.17
C ILE A 293 -10.45 14.93 -3.91
N MET A 294 -11.20 13.84 -4.00
CA MET A 294 -11.76 13.15 -2.84
C MET A 294 -11.88 11.65 -3.05
N GLU A 295 -11.76 10.91 -1.96
CA GLU A 295 -12.03 9.47 -1.87
C GLU A 295 -12.75 9.18 -0.56
N ARG A 296 -13.72 8.26 -0.59
CA ARG A 296 -14.30 7.66 0.62
C ARG A 296 -14.12 6.17 0.55
N SER A 297 -13.37 5.62 1.50
CA SER A 297 -13.05 4.20 1.51
C SER A 297 -13.04 3.60 2.91
N ILE A 298 -13.16 2.28 2.97
CA ILE A 298 -12.98 1.47 4.17
C ILE A 298 -11.80 0.54 3.91
N ARG A 299 -10.83 0.53 4.81
CA ARG A 299 -9.68 -0.38 4.77
C ARG A 299 -9.81 -1.39 5.90
N ALA A 300 -10.12 -2.64 5.57
CA ALA A 300 -10.26 -3.73 6.52
C ALA A 300 -9.06 -4.68 6.44
N LEU A 301 -8.49 -5.02 7.58
CA LEU A 301 -7.40 -6.00 7.68
C LEU A 301 -7.99 -7.35 8.09
N TYR A 302 -8.20 -8.22 7.09
CA TYR A 302 -8.76 -9.56 7.27
C TYR A 302 -7.73 -10.54 7.83
N ASP A 303 -6.50 -10.46 7.33
CA ASP A 303 -5.39 -11.36 7.61
C ASP A 303 -4.17 -10.57 8.13
N PRO A 304 -4.20 -10.00 9.35
CA PRO A 304 -3.13 -9.14 9.87
C PRO A 304 -1.80 -9.86 10.03
N LYS A 305 -1.79 -11.19 10.22
CA LYS A 305 -0.59 -12.02 10.32
C LYS A 305 0.03 -12.39 8.97
N ALA A 306 -0.60 -12.01 7.85
CA ALA A 306 -0.01 -12.18 6.51
C ALA A 306 1.08 -11.13 6.20
N VAL A 307 1.38 -10.24 7.15
CA VAL A 307 2.43 -9.22 7.06
C VAL A 307 3.29 -9.23 8.31
N ALA A 308 4.60 -9.14 8.14
CA ALA A 308 5.57 -8.89 9.21
C ALA A 308 6.30 -7.58 8.96
N ARG A 309 6.58 -6.83 10.02
CA ARG A 309 7.30 -5.57 9.97
C ARG A 309 8.69 -5.72 10.56
N ILE A 310 9.72 -5.27 9.84
CA ILE A 310 11.10 -5.18 10.32
C ILE A 310 11.39 -3.74 10.71
N GLN A 311 11.89 -3.54 11.93
CA GLN A 311 12.41 -2.25 12.39
C GLN A 311 13.90 -2.22 12.09
N VAL A 312 14.33 -1.37 11.15
CA VAL A 312 15.69 -1.38 10.60
C VAL A 312 16.68 -0.40 11.30
N GLY A 313 16.22 0.31 12.30
CA GLY A 313 17.04 1.21 13.13
C GLY A 313 16.99 2.67 12.75
#